data_8c47790f6fcfd686ad98fb20ad245038
#
_entry.id   8c47790f6fcfd686ad98fb20ad245038
#
_cell.length_a   1.000
_cell.length_b   1.000
_cell.length_c   1.000
_cell.angle_alpha   90.00
_cell.angle_beta   90.00
_cell.angle_gamma   90.00
#
_symmetry.space_group_name_H-M   'P 1'
#
loop_
_entity.id
_entity.type
_entity.pdbx_description
1 polymer ?
#
loop_
_entity_poly.entity_id
_entity_poly.type
_entity_poly.pdbx_seq_one_letter_code
_entity_poly.pdbx_strand_id
1 'polypeptide(L)'
;MDLDPVWQGGAVAGLSTAFLLGAKLFEALGIFDKDPQTYWNVFATFILFYIIFNSLFGLSAKDTERYRTRSMLTYVGLVFVTALFGWGLSGVWMTEAGSYRWILVVLTIGYLVFISIVGATRRIVEFAEKEEWNHPRLRKKSRRKQKKQKNGGPEKQS
;
A
#
# COMPACT_ATOMS: atom_id res chain seq x y z
N MET A 1 -6.37 10.19 9.46
CA MET A 1 -5.45 10.94 8.59
C MET A 1 -5.39 10.18 7.28
N ASP A 2 -6.13 10.64 6.28
CA ASP A 2 -6.11 10.00 4.95
C ASP A 2 -4.89 10.54 4.19
N LEU A 3 -3.75 9.87 4.34
CA LEU A 3 -2.55 10.20 3.57
C LEU A 3 -2.79 9.78 2.12
N ASP A 4 -3.03 10.75 1.25
CA ASP A 4 -3.18 10.50 -0.19
C ASP A 4 -1.93 9.80 -0.74
N PRO A 5 -2.09 8.73 -1.56
CA PRO A 5 -0.95 8.00 -2.16
C PRO A 5 -0.03 8.92 -2.97
N VAL A 6 -0.57 10.01 -3.53
CA VAL A 6 0.19 11.02 -4.27
C VAL A 6 1.21 11.73 -3.38
N TRP A 7 0.84 12.09 -2.15
CA TRP A 7 1.76 12.67 -1.18
C TRP A 7 2.87 11.70 -0.77
N GLN A 8 2.53 10.43 -0.58
CA GLN A 8 3.51 9.38 -0.26
C GLN A 8 4.50 9.19 -1.42
N GLY A 9 4.01 9.10 -2.65
CA GLY A 9 4.85 9.00 -3.84
C GLY A 9 5.76 10.22 -4.02
N GLY A 10 5.21 11.42 -3.83
CA GLY A 10 5.97 12.67 -3.87
C GLY A 10 7.06 12.74 -2.78
N ALA A 11 6.75 12.34 -1.56
CA ALA A 11 7.72 12.29 -0.47
C ALA A 11 8.85 11.28 -0.75
N VAL A 12 8.52 10.09 -1.27
CA VAL A 12 9.50 9.07 -1.63
C VAL A 12 10.39 9.54 -2.78
N ALA A 13 9.80 10.13 -3.83
CA ALA A 13 10.56 10.69 -4.94
C ALA A 13 11.48 11.82 -4.49
N GLY A 14 10.99 12.73 -3.64
CA GLY A 14 11.78 13.85 -3.09
C GLY A 14 12.92 13.36 -2.21
N LEU A 15 12.65 12.43 -1.28
CA LEU A 15 13.66 11.87 -0.40
C LEU A 15 14.73 11.08 -1.16
N SER A 16 14.33 10.24 -2.13
CA SER A 16 15.29 9.48 -2.94
C SER A 16 16.19 10.41 -3.77
N THR A 17 15.58 11.44 -4.37
CA THR A 17 16.35 12.44 -5.16
C THR A 17 17.29 13.24 -4.25
N ALA A 18 16.83 13.73 -3.10
CA ALA A 18 17.66 14.45 -2.15
C ALA A 18 18.81 13.61 -1.62
N PHE A 19 18.56 12.33 -1.31
CA PHE A 19 19.59 11.39 -0.86
C PHE A 19 20.66 11.19 -1.94
N LEU A 20 20.26 11.04 -3.20
CA LEU A 20 21.18 10.82 -4.30
C LEU A 20 21.95 12.08 -4.69
N LEU A 21 21.33 13.26 -4.61
CA LEU A 21 22.04 14.53 -4.77
C LEU A 21 23.09 14.72 -3.70
N GLY A 22 22.76 14.40 -2.45
CA GLY A 22 23.73 14.36 -1.35
C GLY A 22 24.88 13.37 -1.63
N ALA A 23 24.56 12.17 -2.09
CA ALA A 23 25.57 11.17 -2.46
C ALA A 23 26.48 11.64 -3.61
N LYS A 24 25.93 12.31 -4.63
CA LYS A 24 26.74 12.94 -5.70
C LYS A 24 27.63 14.05 -5.20
N LEU A 25 27.17 14.84 -4.23
CA LEU A 25 27.99 15.87 -3.60
C LEU A 25 29.19 15.27 -2.88
N PHE A 26 29.01 14.18 -2.14
CA PHE A 26 30.09 13.43 -1.47
C PHE A 26 31.07 12.79 -2.47
N GLU A 27 30.56 12.31 -3.61
CA GLU A 27 31.38 11.81 -4.71
C GLU A 27 32.24 12.94 -5.31
N ALA A 28 31.67 14.11 -5.55
CA ALA A 28 32.39 15.30 -6.05
C ALA A 28 33.46 15.81 -5.07
N LEU A 29 33.28 15.56 -3.79
CA LEU A 29 34.28 15.83 -2.74
C LEU A 29 35.38 14.76 -2.62
N GLY A 30 35.31 13.69 -3.44
CA GLY A 30 36.32 12.61 -3.44
C GLY A 30 36.25 11.68 -2.23
N ILE A 31 35.11 11.70 -1.48
CA ILE A 31 34.97 10.91 -0.26
C ILE A 31 34.47 9.48 -0.57
N PHE A 32 33.74 9.31 -1.69
CA PHE A 32 33.23 8.02 -2.12
C PHE A 32 33.39 7.83 -3.64
N ASP A 33 33.99 6.70 -4.01
CA ASP A 33 33.99 6.20 -5.39
C ASP A 33 32.80 5.25 -5.54
N LYS A 34 31.83 5.61 -6.37
CA LYS A 34 30.60 4.82 -6.52
C LYS A 34 30.37 4.37 -7.95
N ASP A 35 30.13 3.08 -8.08
CA ASP A 35 29.62 2.52 -9.33
C ASP A 35 28.30 3.19 -9.74
N PRO A 36 28.11 3.52 -11.03
CA PRO A 36 26.85 4.05 -11.55
C PRO A 36 25.61 3.21 -11.18
N GLN A 37 25.83 1.93 -10.95
CA GLN A 37 24.84 0.97 -10.51
C GLN A 37 24.26 1.29 -9.12
N THR A 38 25.01 1.91 -8.24
CA THR A 38 24.55 2.26 -6.89
C THR A 38 23.33 3.19 -6.91
N TYR A 39 23.25 4.12 -7.87
CA TYR A 39 22.10 5.02 -8.02
C TYR A 39 20.80 4.26 -8.27
N TRP A 40 20.86 3.24 -9.13
CA TRP A 40 19.72 2.41 -9.44
C TRP A 40 19.26 1.58 -8.23
N ASN A 41 20.20 1.02 -7.46
CA ASN A 41 19.89 0.29 -6.22
C ASN A 41 19.17 1.17 -5.20
N VAL A 42 19.61 2.40 -5.03
CA VAL A 42 19.00 3.35 -4.11
C VAL A 42 17.56 3.63 -4.55
N PHE A 43 17.33 3.93 -5.83
CA PHE A 43 15.96 4.13 -6.33
C PHE A 43 15.08 2.89 -6.15
N ALA A 44 15.60 1.69 -6.44
CA ALA A 44 14.86 0.44 -6.24
C ALA A 44 14.47 0.25 -4.76
N THR A 45 15.36 0.59 -3.83
CA THR A 45 15.09 0.53 -2.38
C THR A 45 13.98 1.51 -1.98
N PHE A 46 14.01 2.74 -2.46
CA PHE A 46 12.95 3.71 -2.17
C PHE A 46 11.60 3.31 -2.77
N ILE A 47 11.59 2.74 -3.99
CA ILE A 47 10.38 2.17 -4.59
C ILE A 47 9.84 1.02 -3.73
N LEU A 48 10.69 0.15 -3.21
CA LEU A 48 10.29 -0.93 -2.32
C LEU A 48 9.65 -0.38 -1.04
N PHE A 49 10.25 0.63 -0.42
CA PHE A 49 9.63 1.30 0.74
C PHE A 49 8.26 1.88 0.39
N TYR A 50 8.13 2.54 -0.76
CA TYR A 50 6.84 3.03 -1.22
C TYR A 50 5.81 1.90 -1.32
N ILE A 51 6.17 0.76 -1.92
CA ILE A 51 5.28 -0.41 -2.08
C ILE A 51 4.77 -0.88 -0.71
N ILE A 52 5.68 -1.05 0.25
CA ILE A 52 5.34 -1.54 1.60
C ILE A 52 4.42 -0.55 2.31
N PHE A 53 4.83 0.71 2.42
CA PHE A 53 4.04 1.73 3.13
C PHE A 53 2.69 1.97 2.46
N ASN A 54 2.66 2.08 1.13
CA ASN A 54 1.40 2.27 0.40
C ASN A 54 0.45 1.07 0.58
N SER A 55 0.97 -0.16 0.67
CA SER A 55 0.16 -1.35 0.93
C SER A 55 -0.42 -1.33 2.35
N LEU A 56 0.38 -0.95 3.35
CA LEU A 56 -0.09 -0.82 4.74
C LEU A 56 -1.17 0.27 4.88
N PHE A 57 -0.96 1.43 4.27
CA PHE A 57 -1.95 2.51 4.27
C PHE A 57 -3.20 2.14 3.47
N GLY A 58 -3.07 1.35 2.42
CA GLY A 58 -4.18 0.81 1.64
C GLY A 58 -5.15 -0.03 2.47
N LEU A 59 -4.66 -0.74 3.51
CA LEU A 59 -5.50 -1.47 4.45
C LEU A 59 -6.37 -0.55 5.31
N SER A 60 -5.89 0.65 5.63
CA SER A 60 -6.60 1.63 6.48
C SER A 60 -7.48 2.61 5.71
N ALA A 61 -7.40 2.63 4.36
CA ALA A 61 -8.14 3.61 3.55
C ALA A 61 -9.64 3.33 3.53
N LYS A 62 -10.50 4.33 3.70
CA LYS A 62 -11.96 4.20 3.72
C LYS A 62 -12.55 3.84 2.36
N ASP A 63 -12.04 4.45 1.28
CA ASP A 63 -12.45 4.22 -0.12
C ASP A 63 -11.39 3.43 -0.88
N THR A 64 -11.52 2.12 -0.92
CA THR A 64 -10.51 1.20 -1.46
C THR A 64 -10.32 1.34 -2.97
N GLU A 65 -11.39 1.50 -3.73
CA GLU A 65 -11.30 1.57 -5.19
C GLU A 65 -10.62 2.85 -5.67
N ARG A 66 -10.98 3.98 -5.08
CA ARG A 66 -10.38 5.26 -5.39
C ARG A 66 -8.93 5.33 -4.94
N TYR A 67 -8.63 4.79 -3.76
CA TYR A 67 -7.27 4.69 -3.25
C TYR A 67 -6.39 3.82 -4.17
N ARG A 68 -6.89 2.66 -4.59
CA ARG A 68 -6.20 1.72 -5.47
C ARG A 68 -5.83 2.35 -6.82
N THR A 69 -6.77 3.03 -7.47
CA THR A 69 -6.52 3.70 -8.75
C THR A 69 -5.48 4.80 -8.62
N ARG A 70 -5.58 5.64 -7.58
CA ARG A 70 -4.59 6.69 -7.32
C ARG A 70 -3.22 6.12 -6.98
N SER A 71 -3.17 5.06 -6.19
CA SER A 71 -1.95 4.35 -5.83
C SER A 71 -1.23 3.79 -7.07
N MET A 72 -1.96 3.17 -7.98
CA MET A 72 -1.40 2.65 -9.24
C MET A 72 -0.82 3.76 -10.11
N LEU A 73 -1.55 4.87 -10.27
CA LEU A 73 -1.08 6.04 -11.02
C LEU A 73 0.18 6.64 -10.40
N THR A 74 0.19 6.77 -9.07
CA THR A 74 1.36 7.29 -8.34
C THR A 74 2.57 6.37 -8.47
N TYR A 75 2.36 5.05 -8.41
CA TYR A 75 3.44 4.08 -8.62
C TYR A 75 4.07 4.20 -10.00
N VAL A 76 3.24 4.26 -11.07
CA VAL A 76 3.73 4.43 -12.44
C VAL A 76 4.49 5.76 -12.59
N GLY A 77 3.93 6.85 -12.03
CA GLY A 77 4.60 8.15 -11.99
C GLY A 77 5.94 8.11 -11.25
N LEU A 78 5.99 7.44 -10.10
CA LEU A 78 7.21 7.28 -9.32
C LEU A 78 8.28 6.49 -10.09
N VAL A 79 7.93 5.37 -10.72
CA VAL A 79 8.86 4.58 -11.55
C VAL A 79 9.37 5.42 -12.72
N PHE A 80 8.51 6.20 -13.37
CA PHE A 80 8.92 7.07 -14.47
C PHE A 80 9.88 8.16 -14.02
N VAL A 81 9.57 8.86 -12.93
CA VAL A 81 10.42 9.91 -12.36
C VAL A 81 11.76 9.34 -11.91
N THR A 82 11.76 8.21 -11.21
CA THR A 82 13.01 7.56 -10.76
C THR A 82 13.85 7.05 -11.93
N ALA A 83 13.23 6.59 -13.01
CA ALA A 83 13.95 6.19 -14.23
C ALA A 83 14.64 7.38 -14.90
N LEU A 84 13.97 8.54 -15.00
CA LEU A 84 14.55 9.77 -15.55
C LEU A 84 15.72 10.27 -14.71
N PHE A 85 15.55 10.32 -13.39
CA PHE A 85 16.62 10.74 -12.47
C PHE A 85 17.76 9.72 -12.43
N GLY A 86 17.45 8.43 -12.44
CA GLY A 86 18.44 7.36 -12.50
C GLY A 86 19.33 7.49 -13.73
N TRP A 87 18.71 7.71 -14.89
CA TRP A 87 19.47 7.95 -16.12
C TRP A 87 20.28 9.25 -16.06
N GLY A 88 19.68 10.35 -15.63
CA GLY A 88 20.36 11.66 -15.58
C GLY A 88 21.53 11.70 -14.58
N LEU A 89 21.45 10.97 -13.48
CA LEU A 89 22.48 10.95 -12.43
C LEU A 89 23.56 9.89 -12.69
N SER A 90 23.19 8.71 -13.21
CA SER A 90 24.15 7.62 -13.47
C SER A 90 24.85 7.74 -14.81
N GLY A 91 24.27 8.46 -15.78
CA GLY A 91 24.77 8.52 -17.15
C GLY A 91 24.63 7.20 -17.92
N VAL A 92 24.12 6.15 -17.28
CA VAL A 92 23.97 4.80 -17.85
C VAL A 92 22.49 4.53 -18.08
N TRP A 93 22.16 4.06 -19.28
CA TRP A 93 20.78 3.70 -19.63
C TRP A 93 20.33 2.46 -18.85
N MET A 94 19.05 2.39 -18.49
CA MET A 94 18.47 1.29 -17.70
C MET A 94 18.71 -0.11 -18.31
N THR A 95 18.84 -0.21 -19.63
CA THR A 95 19.16 -1.46 -20.34
C THR A 95 20.62 -1.89 -20.19
N GLU A 96 21.52 -0.95 -19.96
CA GLU A 96 22.97 -1.18 -19.79
C GLU A 96 23.34 -1.40 -18.32
N ALA A 97 22.45 -1.01 -17.40
CA ALA A 97 22.61 -1.19 -15.97
C ALA A 97 22.45 -2.66 -15.50
N GLY A 98 22.49 -3.64 -16.38
CA GLY A 98 22.53 -5.05 -16.08
C GLY A 98 21.25 -5.59 -15.41
N SER A 99 21.35 -6.01 -14.14
CA SER A 99 20.25 -6.65 -13.41
C SER A 99 19.09 -5.74 -13.02
N TYR A 100 19.21 -4.41 -13.16
CA TYR A 100 18.20 -3.46 -12.66
C TYR A 100 16.87 -3.53 -13.38
N ARG A 101 16.86 -3.85 -14.66
CA ARG A 101 15.63 -4.09 -15.39
C ARG A 101 14.80 -5.19 -14.74
N TRP A 102 15.46 -6.25 -14.29
CA TRP A 102 14.80 -7.37 -13.60
C TRP A 102 14.31 -6.97 -12.21
N ILE A 103 15.08 -6.15 -11.48
CA ILE A 103 14.66 -5.64 -10.17
C ILE A 103 13.37 -4.83 -10.30
N LEU A 104 13.24 -3.93 -11.27
CA LEU A 104 12.02 -3.17 -11.50
C LEU A 104 10.85 -4.05 -11.90
N VAL A 105 11.07 -5.08 -12.73
CA VAL A 105 10.02 -6.07 -13.06
C VAL A 105 9.54 -6.80 -11.82
N VAL A 106 10.45 -7.28 -10.98
CA VAL A 106 10.13 -7.96 -9.71
C VAL A 106 9.40 -7.03 -8.75
N LEU A 107 9.83 -5.78 -8.61
CA LEU A 107 9.15 -4.78 -7.79
C LEU A 107 7.74 -4.49 -8.29
N THR A 108 7.55 -4.40 -9.60
CA THR A 108 6.22 -4.19 -10.20
C THR A 108 5.29 -5.36 -9.96
N ILE A 109 5.78 -6.59 -10.14
CA ILE A 109 5.01 -7.81 -9.84
C ILE A 109 4.69 -7.84 -8.34
N GLY A 110 5.66 -7.58 -7.47
CA GLY A 110 5.48 -7.48 -6.02
C GLY A 110 4.40 -6.46 -5.66
N TYR A 111 4.45 -5.27 -6.25
CA TYR A 111 3.43 -4.24 -6.05
C TYR A 111 2.02 -4.72 -6.44
N LEU A 112 1.87 -5.36 -7.60
CA LEU A 112 0.58 -5.89 -8.05
C LEU A 112 0.05 -6.98 -7.12
N VAL A 113 0.92 -7.85 -6.63
CA VAL A 113 0.57 -8.89 -5.64
C VAL A 113 0.12 -8.24 -4.33
N PHE A 114 0.88 -7.28 -3.79
CA PHE A 114 0.52 -6.60 -2.54
C PHE A 114 -0.82 -5.88 -2.64
N ILE A 115 -1.05 -5.12 -3.71
CA ILE A 115 -2.32 -4.39 -3.86
C ILE A 115 -3.51 -5.33 -4.07
N SER A 116 -3.27 -6.53 -4.65
CA SER A 116 -4.29 -7.58 -4.79
C SER A 116 -4.63 -8.21 -3.44
N ILE A 117 -3.63 -8.48 -2.61
CA ILE A 117 -3.81 -9.02 -1.25
C ILE A 117 -4.60 -8.01 -0.40
N VAL A 118 -4.24 -6.74 -0.43
CA VAL A 118 -4.98 -5.67 0.27
C VAL A 118 -6.45 -5.65 -0.15
N GLY A 119 -6.72 -5.73 -1.46
CA GLY A 119 -8.09 -5.78 -1.98
C GLY A 119 -8.86 -7.03 -1.55
N ALA A 120 -8.21 -8.19 -1.52
CA ALA A 120 -8.82 -9.45 -1.07
C ALA A 120 -9.13 -9.42 0.43
N THR A 121 -8.19 -8.99 1.25
CA THR A 121 -8.36 -8.87 2.71
C THR A 121 -9.55 -7.98 3.05
N ARG A 122 -9.69 -6.84 2.37
CA ARG A 122 -10.84 -5.96 2.59
C ARG A 122 -12.18 -6.57 2.23
N ARG A 123 -12.25 -7.28 1.12
CA ARG A 123 -13.49 -7.99 0.74
C ARG A 123 -13.89 -9.02 1.79
N ILE A 124 -12.93 -9.70 2.40
CA ILE A 124 -13.18 -10.66 3.48
C ILE A 124 -13.71 -9.93 4.72
N VAL A 125 -13.11 -8.80 5.10
CA VAL A 125 -13.56 -7.98 6.25
C VAL A 125 -14.97 -7.45 6.02
N GLU A 126 -15.25 -6.87 4.85
CA GLU A 126 -16.60 -6.38 4.50
C GLU A 126 -17.64 -7.50 4.49
N PHE A 127 -17.25 -8.69 4.05
CA PHE A 127 -18.13 -9.85 4.08
C PHE A 127 -18.42 -10.29 5.52
N ALA A 128 -17.40 -10.35 6.38
CA ALA A 128 -17.56 -10.69 7.78
C ALA A 128 -18.42 -9.66 8.54
N GLU A 129 -18.25 -8.37 8.29
CA GLU A 129 -19.08 -7.32 8.89
C GLU A 129 -20.54 -7.44 8.44
N LYS A 130 -20.81 -7.76 7.18
CA LYS A 130 -22.18 -7.98 6.69
C LYS A 130 -22.87 -9.17 7.35
N GLU A 131 -22.17 -10.24 7.65
CA GLU A 131 -22.73 -11.39 8.37
C GLU A 131 -23.10 -11.03 9.81
N GLU A 132 -22.30 -10.25 10.50
CA GLU A 132 -22.60 -9.81 11.86
C GLU A 132 -23.89 -8.96 11.93
N TRP A 133 -24.17 -8.15 10.91
CA TRP A 133 -25.39 -7.36 10.82
C TRP A 133 -26.65 -8.18 10.46
N ASN A 134 -26.50 -9.33 9.83
CA ASN A 134 -27.65 -10.19 9.48
C ASN A 134 -28.22 -11.00 10.65
N HIS A 135 -27.59 -11.00 11.83
CA HIS A 135 -28.05 -11.69 13.04
C HIS A 135 -28.97 -10.90 14.01
N PRO A 136 -29.42 -9.66 13.76
CA PRO A 136 -30.37 -8.98 14.65
C PRO A 136 -31.72 -9.70 14.73
N ARG A 137 -32.06 -10.53 13.76
CA ARG A 137 -33.33 -11.28 13.76
C ARG A 137 -33.40 -12.40 14.78
N LEU A 138 -32.29 -13.06 15.07
CA LEU A 138 -32.21 -14.14 16.07
C LEU A 138 -32.35 -13.58 17.49
N ARG A 139 -31.69 -12.44 17.77
CA ARG A 139 -31.78 -11.77 19.06
C ARG A 139 -33.15 -11.25 19.39
N LYS A 140 -33.89 -10.76 18.37
CA LYS A 140 -35.30 -10.30 18.52
C LYS A 140 -36.24 -11.46 18.80
N LYS A 141 -36.01 -12.62 18.17
CA LYS A 141 -36.82 -13.83 18.35
C LYS A 141 -36.60 -14.45 19.74
N SER A 142 -35.38 -14.45 20.25
CA SER A 142 -35.06 -14.90 21.59
C SER A 142 -35.67 -14.00 22.68
N ARG A 143 -35.57 -12.66 22.53
CA ARG A 143 -36.21 -11.71 23.45
C ARG A 143 -37.75 -11.81 23.45
N ARG A 144 -38.40 -12.07 22.31
CA ARG A 144 -39.82 -12.28 22.23
C ARG A 144 -40.25 -13.58 22.90
N LYS A 145 -39.47 -14.67 22.79
CA LYS A 145 -39.74 -15.93 23.50
C LYS A 145 -39.62 -15.78 25.00
N GLN A 146 -38.56 -15.10 25.49
CA GLN A 146 -38.38 -14.81 26.91
C GLN A 146 -39.46 -13.92 27.50
N LYS A 147 -39.95 -12.92 26.73
CA LYS A 147 -41.03 -12.04 27.19
C LYS A 147 -42.38 -12.76 27.24
N LYS A 148 -42.65 -13.71 26.31
CA LYS A 148 -43.85 -14.56 26.34
C LYS A 148 -43.81 -15.55 27.50
N GLN A 149 -42.65 -16.10 27.82
CA GLN A 149 -42.50 -17.01 28.95
C GLN A 149 -42.62 -16.29 30.30
N LYS A 150 -42.23 -15.03 30.39
CA LYS A 150 -42.33 -14.22 31.62
C LYS A 150 -43.71 -13.66 31.87
N ASN A 151 -44.51 -13.43 30.82
CA ASN A 151 -45.89 -12.93 30.91
C ASN A 151 -46.96 -14.02 30.90
N GLY A 152 -46.57 -15.31 30.69
CA GLY A 152 -47.41 -16.47 30.81
C GLY A 152 -47.22 -17.16 32.16
N GLY A 153 -47.28 -16.39 33.25
CA GLY A 153 -47.29 -16.95 34.59
C GLY A 153 -48.59 -17.72 34.84
N PRO A 154 -48.59 -18.65 35.78
CA PRO A 154 -49.64 -19.66 35.91
C PRO A 154 -50.98 -19.02 36.24
N GLU A 155 -51.92 -19.24 35.34
CA GLU A 155 -53.33 -18.97 35.60
C GLU A 155 -53.81 -19.94 36.67
N LYS A 156 -54.31 -19.39 37.76
CA LYS A 156 -54.79 -20.07 38.96
C LYS A 156 -55.82 -21.11 38.59
N GLN A 157 -55.54 -22.34 38.93
CA GLN A 157 -56.59 -23.32 39.17
C GLN A 157 -57.23 -22.96 40.50
N SER A 158 -58.50 -22.58 40.46
CA SER A 158 -59.45 -22.66 41.58
C SER A 158 -60.50 -23.64 41.22
#